data_f10da4a20f8c76d950a1739f768648e8
#
_entry.id   f10da4a20f8c76d950a1739f768648e8
#
_cell.length_a   1.000
_cell.length_b   1.000
_cell.length_c   1.000
_cell.angle_alpha   90.00
_cell.angle_beta   90.00
_cell.angle_gamma   90.00
#
_symmetry.space_group_name_H-M   'P 1'
#
loop_
_entity.id
_entity.type
_entity.pdbx_description
1 polymer ?
#
loop_
_entity_poly.entity_id
_entity_poly.type
_entity_poly.pdbx_seq_one_letter_code
_entity_poly.pdbx_strand_id
1 'polypeptide(L)'
;MTGTTGHTPKADPRDSAARRTSRVVAAAVADPRLIRRLAVAVIGVVLFIQVFEWLFFGVRHLLFLLLLAWLFAIAMEPAVSWFARRGMKRGAGTGIVMVGLFVAIVAFFVVFGAIFLDQVVNLIQALPNNLEILVNWLNRTFNANLDANQLIDGLEVTQERVAEWGSKIGLGLFGIFTSLVGVVFDLFTVLLFAFYFSAQGPQLRRTVASWLPADSQRVVNKVWQIAIEKTGGYVVSRLALAVLSATFTSAFLLIIDVPYWLPLGIWTGVVSQFIPTLGTYLGGALPALSGFSSSTWDGILVVAFVIVY
;
A
#
# COMPACT_ATOMS: atom_id res chain seq x y z
N MET A 1 53.79 46.75 74.17
CA MET A 1 54.07 47.13 72.74
C MET A 1 54.02 45.87 71.90
N THR A 2 52.94 45.58 71.32
CA THR A 2 52.84 44.51 70.32
C THR A 2 51.85 44.96 69.21
N GLY A 3 52.44 45.33 68.09
CA GLY A 3 51.71 45.80 66.96
C GLY A 3 51.11 44.61 66.20
N THR A 4 49.81 44.60 65.96
CA THR A 4 49.07 43.68 65.10
C THR A 4 48.99 44.27 63.72
N THR A 5 49.79 43.72 62.81
CA THR A 5 49.68 44.01 61.37
C THR A 5 48.49 43.29 60.74
N GLY A 6 47.46 44.07 60.42
CA GLY A 6 46.31 43.55 59.69
C GLY A 6 46.66 43.16 58.21
N HIS A 7 46.57 41.90 57.94
CA HIS A 7 46.68 41.38 56.57
C HIS A 7 45.26 41.43 55.95
N THR A 8 45.02 42.36 55.02
CA THR A 8 43.86 42.40 54.19
C THR A 8 44.04 41.36 53.08
N PRO A 9 43.12 40.41 52.89
CA PRO A 9 43.22 39.43 51.87
C PRO A 9 43.08 40.12 50.50
N LYS A 10 44.08 39.95 49.64
CA LYS A 10 44.09 40.42 48.27
C LYS A 10 43.03 39.62 47.47
N ALA A 11 41.96 40.28 47.07
CA ALA A 11 40.88 39.64 46.29
C ALA A 11 41.41 39.06 45.01
N ASP A 12 41.12 37.76 44.76
CA ASP A 12 41.54 37.03 43.56
C ASP A 12 40.92 37.68 42.30
N PRO A 13 41.69 38.06 41.29
CA PRO A 13 41.21 38.65 40.06
C PRO A 13 40.19 37.75 39.30
N ARG A 14 40.25 36.44 39.51
CA ARG A 14 39.30 35.45 38.93
C ARG A 14 37.90 35.55 39.54
N ASP A 15 37.77 35.81 40.84
CA ASP A 15 36.50 36.01 41.52
C ASP A 15 35.79 37.31 41.09
N SER A 16 36.57 38.35 40.79
CA SER A 16 36.05 39.63 40.29
C SER A 16 35.53 39.55 38.88
N ALA A 17 36.13 38.72 38.01
CA ALA A 17 35.70 38.48 36.64
C ALA A 17 34.41 37.61 36.60
N ALA A 18 34.34 36.56 37.44
CA ALA A 18 33.16 35.71 37.54
C ALA A 18 31.94 36.47 38.08
N ARG A 19 32.13 37.36 39.05
CA ARG A 19 31.04 38.22 39.56
C ARG A 19 30.62 39.34 38.61
N ARG A 20 31.51 39.82 37.74
CA ARG A 20 31.14 40.75 36.66
C ARG A 20 30.35 40.07 35.56
N THR A 21 30.74 38.88 35.12
CA THR A 21 29.96 38.10 34.14
C THR A 21 28.59 37.70 34.65
N SER A 22 28.50 37.24 35.89
CA SER A 22 27.19 36.90 36.48
C SER A 22 26.24 38.12 36.63
N ARG A 23 26.79 39.30 36.95
CA ARG A 23 25.99 40.54 37.02
C ARG A 23 25.59 41.06 35.64
N VAL A 24 26.41 40.93 34.63
CA VAL A 24 26.04 41.33 33.27
C VAL A 24 24.97 40.39 32.67
N VAL A 25 25.08 39.08 32.91
CA VAL A 25 24.07 38.11 32.53
C VAL A 25 22.75 38.34 33.27
N ALA A 26 22.81 38.57 34.59
CA ALA A 26 21.62 38.89 35.40
C ALA A 26 20.93 40.21 35.00
N ALA A 27 21.73 41.24 34.66
CA ALA A 27 21.20 42.51 34.17
C ALA A 27 20.58 42.41 32.76
N ALA A 28 21.18 41.58 31.86
CA ALA A 28 20.65 41.32 30.54
C ALA A 28 19.34 40.52 30.58
N VAL A 29 19.19 39.60 31.53
CA VAL A 29 17.94 38.83 31.78
C VAL A 29 16.87 39.70 32.45
N ALA A 30 17.24 40.77 33.15
CA ALA A 30 16.31 41.67 33.84
C ALA A 30 15.78 42.82 32.95
N ASP A 31 16.22 42.95 31.69
CA ASP A 31 15.66 43.96 30.77
C ASP A 31 14.29 43.51 30.24
N PRO A 32 13.18 44.16 30.70
CA PRO A 32 11.81 43.78 30.35
C PRO A 32 11.54 43.91 28.84
N ARG A 33 12.34 44.70 28.13
CA ARG A 33 12.25 44.84 26.67
C ARG A 33 12.83 43.67 25.94
N LEU A 34 13.94 43.11 26.45
CA LEU A 34 14.59 41.91 25.87
C LEU A 34 13.71 40.67 26.12
N ILE A 35 13.19 40.51 27.34
CA ILE A 35 12.27 39.41 27.66
C ILE A 35 11.02 39.44 26.78
N ARG A 36 10.42 40.64 26.59
CA ARG A 36 9.25 40.80 25.71
C ARG A 36 9.56 40.46 24.27
N ARG A 37 10.72 40.88 23.75
CA ARG A 37 11.14 40.54 22.37
C ARG A 37 11.40 39.05 22.20
N LEU A 38 12.05 38.41 23.16
CA LEU A 38 12.26 36.97 23.16
C LEU A 38 10.92 36.22 23.28
N ALA A 39 10.03 36.63 24.17
CA ALA A 39 8.70 36.02 24.30
C ALA A 39 7.88 36.15 23.00
N VAL A 40 7.88 37.32 22.37
CA VAL A 40 7.21 37.53 21.08
C VAL A 40 7.84 36.67 19.98
N ALA A 41 9.17 36.56 19.95
CA ALA A 41 9.85 35.70 18.99
C ALA A 41 9.53 34.22 19.18
N VAL A 42 9.53 33.73 20.44
CA VAL A 42 9.17 32.35 20.77
C VAL A 42 7.70 32.07 20.44
N ILE A 43 6.78 32.97 20.80
CA ILE A 43 5.36 32.85 20.44
C ILE A 43 5.20 32.84 18.92
N GLY A 44 5.92 33.71 18.20
CA GLY A 44 5.91 33.76 16.72
C GLY A 44 6.38 32.46 16.10
N VAL A 45 7.47 31.86 16.62
CA VAL A 45 7.99 30.57 16.17
C VAL A 45 7.00 29.44 16.47
N VAL A 46 6.41 29.42 17.67
CA VAL A 46 5.41 28.40 18.04
C VAL A 46 4.17 28.49 17.16
N LEU A 47 3.64 29.72 16.94
CA LEU A 47 2.51 29.94 16.05
C LEU A 47 2.85 29.54 14.61
N PHE A 48 4.04 29.87 14.14
CA PHE A 48 4.49 29.48 12.80
C PHE A 48 4.55 27.94 12.66
N ILE A 49 5.09 27.25 13.66
CA ILE A 49 5.15 25.77 13.66
C ILE A 49 3.72 25.20 13.68
N GLN A 50 2.82 25.72 14.51
CA GLN A 50 1.43 25.25 14.58
C GLN A 50 0.66 25.46 13.28
N VAL A 51 0.80 26.65 12.66
CA VAL A 51 0.17 26.95 11.37
C VAL A 51 0.78 26.07 10.26
N PHE A 52 2.09 25.87 10.29
CA PHE A 52 2.78 25.02 9.35
C PHE A 52 2.35 23.54 9.50
N GLU A 53 2.27 23.03 10.72
CA GLU A 53 1.76 21.68 11.00
C GLU A 53 0.31 21.54 10.52
N TRP A 54 -0.56 22.46 10.89
CA TRP A 54 -1.97 22.44 10.48
C TRP A 54 -2.12 22.46 8.96
N LEU A 55 -1.37 23.32 8.27
CA LEU A 55 -1.36 23.41 6.82
C LEU A 55 -0.79 22.13 6.20
N PHE A 56 0.33 21.62 6.72
CA PHE A 56 0.97 20.41 6.24
C PHE A 56 0.07 19.20 6.43
N PHE A 57 -0.56 19.05 7.59
CA PHE A 57 -1.51 17.97 7.84
C PHE A 57 -2.76 18.06 6.96
N GLY A 58 -3.25 19.27 6.65
CA GLY A 58 -4.37 19.47 5.74
C GLY A 58 -4.05 19.15 4.28
N VAL A 59 -2.83 19.47 3.85
CA VAL A 59 -2.43 19.33 2.42
C VAL A 59 -1.74 17.99 2.12
N ARG A 60 -1.16 17.31 3.12
CA ARG A 60 -0.42 16.04 2.92
C ARG A 60 -1.24 14.96 2.20
N HIS A 61 -2.52 14.84 2.53
CA HIS A 61 -3.41 13.87 1.90
C HIS A 61 -3.60 14.18 0.41
N LEU A 62 -3.86 15.45 0.09
CA LEU A 62 -3.95 15.90 -1.30
C LEU A 62 -2.63 15.69 -2.06
N LEU A 63 -1.49 16.02 -1.45
CA LEU A 63 -0.17 15.79 -2.06
C LEU A 63 0.08 14.30 -2.31
N PHE A 64 -0.34 13.43 -1.39
CA PHE A 64 -0.26 12.00 -1.57
C PHE A 64 -1.14 11.52 -2.74
N LEU A 65 -2.38 12.01 -2.84
CA LEU A 65 -3.27 11.70 -3.97
C LEU A 65 -2.69 12.22 -5.31
N LEU A 66 -2.11 13.41 -5.32
CA LEU A 66 -1.43 13.97 -6.51
C LEU A 66 -0.22 13.12 -6.92
N LEU A 67 0.57 12.67 -5.94
CA LEU A 67 1.70 11.77 -6.20
C LEU A 67 1.21 10.45 -6.80
N LEU A 68 0.17 9.85 -6.22
CA LEU A 68 -0.45 8.63 -6.77
C LEU A 68 -0.99 8.87 -8.19
N ALA A 69 -1.67 9.99 -8.41
CA ALA A 69 -2.20 10.37 -9.72
C ALA A 69 -1.07 10.52 -10.76
N TRP A 70 0.04 11.13 -10.37
CA TRP A 70 1.21 11.27 -11.23
C TRP A 70 1.86 9.93 -11.56
N LEU A 71 2.05 9.05 -10.57
CA LEU A 71 2.56 7.69 -10.80
C LEU A 71 1.62 6.90 -11.71
N PHE A 72 0.31 7.03 -11.51
CA PHE A 72 -0.70 6.37 -12.32
C PHE A 72 -0.68 6.88 -13.77
N ALA A 73 -0.55 8.19 -13.96
CA ALA A 73 -0.40 8.80 -15.29
C ALA A 73 0.83 8.26 -16.03
N ILE A 74 1.97 8.12 -15.35
CA ILE A 74 3.19 7.54 -15.93
C ILE A 74 3.00 6.06 -16.25
N ALA A 75 2.32 5.30 -15.38
CA ALA A 75 2.04 3.89 -15.60
C ALA A 75 1.15 3.65 -16.84
N MET A 76 0.19 4.57 -17.11
CA MET A 76 -0.67 4.52 -18.30
C MET A 76 0.02 5.00 -19.58
N GLU A 77 1.16 5.69 -19.50
CA GLU A 77 1.83 6.34 -20.63
C GLU A 77 2.11 5.39 -21.82
N PRO A 78 2.55 4.12 -21.62
CA PRO A 78 2.76 3.20 -22.74
C PRO A 78 1.49 2.96 -23.56
N ALA A 79 0.36 2.75 -22.89
CA ALA A 79 -0.93 2.54 -23.54
C ALA A 79 -1.45 3.82 -24.22
N VAL A 80 -1.40 4.95 -23.53
CA VAL A 80 -1.82 6.25 -24.08
C VAL A 80 -0.97 6.66 -25.28
N SER A 81 0.35 6.47 -25.21
CA SER A 81 1.26 6.78 -26.30
C SER A 81 1.06 5.83 -27.51
N TRP A 82 0.64 4.59 -27.28
CA TRP A 82 0.29 3.66 -28.36
C TRP A 82 -0.94 4.14 -29.14
N PHE A 83 -2.01 4.61 -28.45
CA PHE A 83 -3.17 5.23 -29.11
C PHE A 83 -2.80 6.53 -29.84
N ALA A 84 -1.96 7.38 -29.23
CA ALA A 84 -1.51 8.63 -29.80
C ALA A 84 -0.70 8.40 -31.11
N ARG A 85 0.16 7.38 -31.14
CA ARG A 85 0.89 6.99 -32.37
C ARG A 85 0.00 6.50 -33.49
N ARG A 86 -1.23 6.07 -33.19
CA ARG A 86 -2.25 5.69 -34.16
C ARG A 86 -3.13 6.86 -34.64
N GLY A 87 -2.73 8.10 -34.33
CA GLY A 87 -3.43 9.32 -34.74
C GLY A 87 -4.55 9.78 -33.82
N MET A 88 -4.76 9.12 -32.67
CA MET A 88 -5.78 9.53 -31.72
C MET A 88 -5.31 10.73 -30.89
N LYS A 89 -6.21 11.69 -30.60
CA LYS A 89 -5.91 12.80 -29.68
C LYS A 89 -5.56 12.25 -28.29
N ARG A 90 -4.48 12.75 -27.67
CA ARG A 90 -3.99 12.25 -26.40
C ARG A 90 -5.06 12.16 -25.31
N GLY A 91 -5.90 13.20 -25.18
CA GLY A 91 -7.00 13.20 -24.23
C GLY A 91 -8.01 12.07 -24.44
N ALA A 92 -8.37 11.77 -25.70
CA ALA A 92 -9.24 10.66 -26.03
C ALA A 92 -8.56 9.31 -25.70
N GLY A 93 -7.27 9.14 -26.07
CA GLY A 93 -6.50 7.94 -25.72
C GLY A 93 -6.39 7.74 -24.21
N THR A 94 -6.14 8.81 -23.43
CA THR A 94 -6.13 8.76 -21.96
C THR A 94 -7.49 8.34 -21.42
N GLY A 95 -8.59 8.90 -21.93
CA GLY A 95 -9.95 8.54 -21.51
C GLY A 95 -10.26 7.07 -21.75
N ILE A 96 -9.92 6.53 -22.93
CA ILE A 96 -10.14 5.12 -23.28
C ILE A 96 -9.34 4.21 -22.35
N VAL A 97 -8.04 4.50 -22.14
CA VAL A 97 -7.18 3.70 -21.27
C VAL A 97 -7.71 3.72 -19.83
N MET A 98 -8.15 4.86 -19.35
CA MET A 98 -8.65 5.04 -18.00
C MET A 98 -9.99 4.32 -17.76
N VAL A 99 -10.93 4.46 -18.70
CA VAL A 99 -12.22 3.74 -18.65
C VAL A 99 -11.98 2.23 -18.77
N GLY A 100 -11.13 1.81 -19.72
CA GLY A 100 -10.78 0.40 -19.89
C GLY A 100 -10.16 -0.21 -18.62
N LEU A 101 -9.24 0.52 -17.99
CA LEU A 101 -8.62 0.08 -16.73
C LEU A 101 -9.63 0.04 -15.57
N PHE A 102 -10.50 1.05 -15.47
CA PHE A 102 -11.56 1.06 -14.45
C PHE A 102 -12.51 -0.13 -14.62
N VAL A 103 -12.98 -0.37 -15.85
CA VAL A 103 -13.84 -1.53 -16.16
C VAL A 103 -13.11 -2.83 -15.86
N ALA A 104 -11.83 -2.95 -16.22
CA ALA A 104 -11.03 -4.15 -15.93
C ALA A 104 -10.88 -4.39 -14.42
N ILE A 105 -10.63 -3.34 -13.63
CA ILE A 105 -10.54 -3.44 -12.16
C ILE A 105 -11.90 -3.85 -11.57
N VAL A 106 -12.99 -3.20 -11.97
CA VAL A 106 -14.33 -3.54 -11.46
C VAL A 106 -14.70 -4.97 -11.83
N ALA A 107 -14.50 -5.37 -13.08
CA ALA A 107 -14.76 -6.73 -13.53
C ALA A 107 -13.91 -7.75 -12.76
N PHE A 108 -12.63 -7.44 -12.52
CA PHE A 108 -11.75 -8.27 -11.72
C PHE A 108 -12.30 -8.50 -10.32
N PHE A 109 -12.65 -7.44 -9.59
CA PHE A 109 -13.18 -7.58 -8.22
C PHE A 109 -14.55 -8.26 -8.17
N VAL A 110 -15.43 -8.00 -9.14
CA VAL A 110 -16.75 -8.66 -9.20
C VAL A 110 -16.60 -10.16 -9.46
N VAL A 111 -15.82 -10.54 -10.47
CA VAL A 111 -15.62 -11.96 -10.83
C VAL A 111 -14.90 -12.71 -9.71
N PHE A 112 -13.78 -12.17 -9.24
CA PHE A 112 -13.01 -12.87 -8.22
C PHE A 112 -13.62 -12.79 -6.83
N GLY A 113 -14.34 -11.72 -6.50
CA GLY A 113 -15.13 -11.63 -5.28
C GLY A 113 -16.23 -12.70 -5.23
N ALA A 114 -16.94 -12.91 -6.33
CA ALA A 114 -17.95 -13.96 -6.44
C ALA A 114 -17.33 -15.37 -6.27
N ILE A 115 -16.24 -15.65 -7.01
CA ILE A 115 -15.51 -16.93 -6.90
C ILE A 115 -15.00 -17.13 -5.47
N PHE A 116 -14.45 -16.09 -4.84
CA PHE A 116 -13.96 -16.19 -3.46
C PHE A 116 -15.06 -16.59 -2.49
N LEU A 117 -16.23 -15.94 -2.57
CA LEU A 117 -17.37 -16.26 -1.69
C LEU A 117 -17.85 -17.70 -1.92
N ASP A 118 -17.98 -18.11 -3.18
CA ASP A 118 -18.37 -19.48 -3.54
C ASP A 118 -17.37 -20.51 -2.99
N GLN A 119 -16.06 -20.29 -3.18
CA GLN A 119 -15.04 -21.20 -2.68
C GLN A 119 -14.96 -21.26 -1.15
N VAL A 120 -15.17 -20.15 -0.44
CA VAL A 120 -15.21 -20.13 1.02
C VAL A 120 -16.40 -20.96 1.52
N VAL A 121 -17.59 -20.79 0.92
CA VAL A 121 -18.77 -21.57 1.28
C VAL A 121 -18.53 -23.06 1.01
N ASN A 122 -18.04 -23.41 -0.18
CA ASN A 122 -17.76 -24.78 -0.56
C ASN A 122 -16.70 -25.44 0.35
N LEU A 123 -15.64 -24.70 0.72
CA LEU A 123 -14.64 -25.20 1.66
C LEU A 123 -15.23 -25.51 3.03
N ILE A 124 -16.07 -24.60 3.56
CA ILE A 124 -16.71 -24.80 4.86
C ILE A 124 -17.61 -26.04 4.82
N GLN A 125 -18.36 -26.24 3.74
CA GLN A 125 -19.21 -27.43 3.55
C GLN A 125 -18.40 -28.72 3.38
N ALA A 126 -17.23 -28.65 2.73
CA ALA A 126 -16.34 -29.78 2.53
C ALA A 126 -15.47 -30.11 3.76
N LEU A 127 -15.39 -29.20 4.74
CA LEU A 127 -14.50 -29.30 5.90
C LEU A 127 -14.66 -30.62 6.69
N PRO A 128 -15.91 -31.09 7.03
CA PRO A 128 -16.08 -32.33 7.77
C PRO A 128 -15.49 -33.55 7.02
N ASN A 129 -15.79 -33.65 5.73
CA ASN A 129 -15.29 -34.75 4.89
C ASN A 129 -13.76 -34.71 4.74
N ASN A 130 -13.19 -33.52 4.55
CA ASN A 130 -11.74 -33.36 4.44
C ASN A 130 -11.02 -33.70 5.74
N LEU A 131 -11.58 -33.34 6.89
CA LEU A 131 -11.06 -33.73 8.21
C LEU A 131 -11.11 -35.23 8.41
N GLU A 132 -12.19 -35.91 8.04
CA GLU A 132 -12.31 -37.36 8.11
C GLU A 132 -11.24 -38.05 7.26
N ILE A 133 -11.04 -37.60 6.02
CA ILE A 133 -9.97 -38.14 5.14
C ILE A 133 -8.58 -37.96 5.76
N LEU A 134 -8.30 -36.77 6.30
CA LEU A 134 -7.03 -36.43 6.93
C LEU A 134 -6.78 -37.28 8.17
N VAL A 135 -7.78 -37.41 9.06
CA VAL A 135 -7.69 -38.23 10.28
C VAL A 135 -7.49 -39.69 9.94
N ASN A 136 -8.23 -40.22 8.98
CA ASN A 136 -8.06 -41.62 8.54
C ASN A 136 -6.68 -41.84 7.93
N TRP A 137 -6.12 -40.89 7.19
CA TRP A 137 -4.75 -40.98 6.67
C TRP A 137 -3.71 -40.96 7.81
N LEU A 138 -3.86 -40.04 8.80
CA LEU A 138 -2.98 -39.97 9.97
C LEU A 138 -3.02 -41.25 10.80
N ASN A 139 -4.22 -41.78 11.04
CA ASN A 139 -4.41 -43.03 11.79
C ASN A 139 -3.73 -44.21 11.08
N ARG A 140 -3.83 -44.30 9.75
CA ARG A 140 -3.21 -45.37 8.96
C ARG A 140 -1.68 -45.25 8.88
N THR A 141 -1.17 -44.01 8.78
CA THR A 141 0.26 -43.75 8.54
C THR A 141 1.07 -43.73 9.84
N PHE A 142 0.50 -43.16 10.90
CA PHE A 142 1.19 -42.92 12.16
C PHE A 142 0.64 -43.73 13.34
N ASN A 143 -0.36 -44.61 13.11
CA ASN A 143 -1.11 -45.32 14.16
C ASN A 143 -1.67 -44.37 15.25
N ALA A 144 -2.04 -43.15 14.86
CA ALA A 144 -2.65 -42.16 15.75
C ALA A 144 -4.12 -42.54 15.95
N ASN A 145 -4.55 -42.75 17.20
CA ASN A 145 -5.98 -43.03 17.50
C ASN A 145 -6.77 -41.73 17.61
N LEU A 146 -6.86 -40.96 16.51
CA LEU A 146 -7.63 -39.71 16.43
C LEU A 146 -9.08 -40.02 16.02
N ASP A 147 -10.05 -39.41 16.69
CA ASP A 147 -11.47 -39.49 16.32
C ASP A 147 -11.87 -38.25 15.54
N ALA A 148 -12.24 -38.43 14.27
CA ALA A 148 -12.66 -37.35 13.39
C ALA A 148 -13.91 -36.62 13.93
N ASN A 149 -14.85 -37.36 14.54
CA ASN A 149 -16.08 -36.77 15.07
C ASN A 149 -15.80 -35.86 16.26
N GLN A 150 -14.88 -36.24 17.16
CA GLN A 150 -14.49 -35.37 18.28
C GLN A 150 -13.82 -34.06 17.80
N LEU A 151 -13.06 -34.12 16.71
CA LEU A 151 -12.45 -32.91 16.11
C LEU A 151 -13.49 -32.04 15.43
N ILE A 152 -14.45 -32.64 14.72
CA ILE A 152 -15.54 -31.93 14.05
C ILE A 152 -16.47 -31.27 15.08
N ASP A 153 -16.85 -32.00 16.13
CA ASP A 153 -17.67 -31.52 17.23
C ASP A 153 -16.97 -30.40 18.01
N GLY A 154 -15.64 -30.54 18.22
CA GLY A 154 -14.81 -29.50 18.87
C GLY A 154 -14.67 -28.21 18.07
N LEU A 155 -14.80 -28.26 16.75
CA LEU A 155 -14.82 -27.10 15.88
C LEU A 155 -16.20 -26.47 15.78
N GLU A 156 -17.25 -27.14 16.34
CA GLU A 156 -18.65 -26.70 16.30
C GLU A 156 -19.11 -26.24 14.88
N VAL A 157 -18.65 -26.95 13.85
CA VAL A 157 -19.00 -26.68 12.45
C VAL A 157 -20.43 -27.14 12.19
N THR A 158 -21.40 -26.38 12.75
CA THR A 158 -22.83 -26.60 12.49
C THR A 158 -23.27 -25.77 11.27
N GLN A 159 -24.36 -26.24 10.61
CA GLN A 159 -24.96 -25.46 9.51
C GLN A 159 -25.32 -24.02 9.93
N GLU A 160 -25.70 -23.81 11.18
CA GLU A 160 -26.02 -22.49 11.72
C GLU A 160 -24.80 -21.62 11.83
N ARG A 161 -23.65 -22.14 12.29
CA ARG A 161 -22.37 -21.38 12.34
C ARG A 161 -21.80 -21.10 10.95
N VAL A 162 -21.93 -22.03 10.01
CA VAL A 162 -21.56 -21.81 8.62
C VAL A 162 -22.36 -20.65 8.02
N ALA A 163 -23.69 -20.63 8.24
CA ALA A 163 -24.56 -19.54 7.81
C ALA A 163 -24.22 -18.21 8.53
N GLU A 164 -23.89 -18.27 9.83
CA GLU A 164 -23.45 -17.12 10.61
C GLU A 164 -22.10 -16.54 10.09
N TRP A 165 -21.11 -17.38 9.82
CA TRP A 165 -19.84 -16.95 9.24
C TRP A 165 -20.03 -16.40 7.84
N GLY A 166 -20.83 -17.03 6.99
CA GLY A 166 -21.20 -16.53 5.67
C GLY A 166 -21.86 -15.15 5.75
N SER A 167 -22.78 -14.96 6.69
CA SER A 167 -23.43 -13.66 6.91
C SER A 167 -22.46 -12.60 7.46
N LYS A 168 -21.57 -12.97 8.41
CA LYS A 168 -20.53 -12.06 8.94
C LYS A 168 -19.54 -11.64 7.87
N ILE A 169 -19.11 -12.56 7.01
CA ILE A 169 -18.26 -12.26 5.85
C ILE A 169 -19.00 -11.34 4.89
N GLY A 170 -20.26 -11.63 4.57
CA GLY A 170 -21.11 -10.79 3.72
C GLY A 170 -21.31 -9.39 4.30
N LEU A 171 -21.62 -9.27 5.59
CA LEU A 171 -21.77 -7.98 6.28
C LEU A 171 -20.43 -7.26 6.41
N GLY A 172 -19.33 -7.97 6.64
CA GLY A 172 -17.99 -7.41 6.65
C GLY A 172 -17.61 -6.80 5.29
N LEU A 173 -17.89 -7.50 4.21
CA LEU A 173 -17.73 -6.98 2.85
C LEU A 173 -18.64 -5.77 2.58
N PHE A 174 -19.89 -5.82 3.04
CA PHE A 174 -20.81 -4.67 2.94
C PHE A 174 -20.35 -3.49 3.80
N GLY A 175 -19.80 -3.73 4.99
CA GLY A 175 -19.16 -2.71 5.84
C GLY A 175 -17.93 -2.08 5.19
N ILE A 176 -17.12 -2.88 4.49
CA ILE A 176 -16.05 -2.38 3.64
C ILE A 176 -16.60 -1.50 2.52
N PHE A 177 -17.69 -1.92 1.85
CA PHE A 177 -18.35 -1.14 0.80
C PHE A 177 -18.87 0.22 1.30
N THR A 178 -19.43 0.30 2.50
CA THR A 178 -19.92 1.57 3.07
C THR A 178 -18.80 2.48 3.53
N SER A 179 -17.69 1.93 4.00
CA SER A 179 -16.47 2.73 4.30
C SER A 179 -15.74 3.21 3.04
N LEU A 180 -16.09 2.65 1.87
CA LEU A 180 -15.49 3.02 0.58
C LEU A 180 -15.95 4.40 0.05
N VAL A 181 -16.94 5.07 0.64
CA VAL A 181 -17.36 6.40 0.15
C VAL A 181 -16.18 7.38 0.13
N GLY A 182 -15.36 7.40 1.20
CA GLY A 182 -14.13 8.18 1.22
C GLY A 182 -13.11 7.70 0.16
N VAL A 183 -12.92 6.40 0.05
CA VAL A 183 -12.02 5.78 -0.93
C VAL A 183 -12.46 6.05 -2.37
N VAL A 184 -13.77 6.07 -2.65
CA VAL A 184 -14.31 6.44 -3.97
C VAL A 184 -14.00 7.90 -4.30
N PHE A 185 -14.11 8.81 -3.32
CA PHE A 185 -13.72 10.21 -3.50
C PHE A 185 -12.23 10.38 -3.78
N ASP A 186 -11.38 9.68 -3.03
CA ASP A 186 -9.94 9.67 -3.24
C ASP A 186 -9.57 9.06 -4.59
N LEU A 187 -10.19 7.94 -4.96
CA LEU A 187 -10.00 7.30 -6.25
C LEU A 187 -10.43 8.22 -7.40
N PHE A 188 -11.60 8.87 -7.28
CA PHE A 188 -12.05 9.85 -8.26
C PHE A 188 -11.06 11.00 -8.40
N THR A 189 -10.54 11.52 -7.29
CA THR A 189 -9.52 12.57 -7.26
C THR A 189 -8.25 12.12 -7.97
N VAL A 190 -7.74 10.91 -7.63
CA VAL A 190 -6.56 10.33 -8.29
C VAL A 190 -6.80 10.16 -9.79
N LEU A 191 -7.94 9.61 -10.20
CA LEU A 191 -8.27 9.40 -11.61
C LEU A 191 -8.40 10.73 -12.36
N LEU A 192 -9.03 11.74 -11.77
CA LEU A 192 -9.17 13.06 -12.36
C LEU A 192 -7.81 13.71 -12.61
N PHE A 193 -6.94 13.74 -11.59
CA PHE A 193 -5.59 14.29 -11.74
C PHE A 193 -4.72 13.45 -12.66
N ALA A 194 -4.83 12.11 -12.61
CA ALA A 194 -4.12 11.22 -13.51
C ALA A 194 -4.52 11.45 -14.98
N PHE A 195 -5.80 11.72 -15.24
CA PHE A 195 -6.28 12.11 -16.55
C PHE A 195 -5.59 13.39 -17.03
N TYR A 196 -5.58 14.44 -16.21
CA TYR A 196 -4.93 15.70 -16.59
C TYR A 196 -3.43 15.54 -16.75
N PHE A 197 -2.75 14.83 -15.86
CA PHE A 197 -1.31 14.59 -15.95
C PHE A 197 -0.93 13.76 -17.18
N SER A 198 -1.74 12.80 -17.59
CA SER A 198 -1.51 12.00 -18.78
C SER A 198 -1.88 12.74 -20.05
N ALA A 199 -3.07 13.35 -20.14
CA ALA A 199 -3.56 14.07 -21.29
C ALA A 199 -2.70 15.29 -21.64
N GLN A 200 -2.28 16.05 -20.62
CA GLN A 200 -1.49 17.28 -20.75
C GLN A 200 -0.02 17.07 -20.33
N GLY A 201 0.46 15.85 -20.20
CA GLY A 201 1.81 15.52 -19.75
C GLY A 201 2.94 16.29 -20.45
N PRO A 202 2.96 16.39 -21.80
CA PRO A 202 3.95 17.20 -22.52
C PRO A 202 3.91 18.69 -22.18
N GLN A 203 2.73 19.25 -21.93
CA GLN A 203 2.58 20.67 -21.56
C GLN A 203 3.04 20.88 -20.12
N LEU A 204 2.61 20.03 -19.20
CA LEU A 204 3.03 20.07 -17.79
C LEU A 204 4.56 20.02 -17.67
N ARG A 205 5.21 19.10 -18.41
CA ARG A 205 6.66 19.01 -18.45
C ARG A 205 7.31 20.31 -18.92
N ARG A 206 6.79 20.93 -19.96
CA ARG A 206 7.31 22.22 -20.48
C ARG A 206 7.15 23.33 -19.47
N THR A 207 5.97 23.42 -18.83
CA THR A 207 5.68 24.45 -17.81
C THR A 207 6.60 24.30 -16.60
N VAL A 208 6.75 23.09 -16.05
CA VAL A 208 7.64 22.85 -14.93
C VAL A 208 9.11 23.16 -15.31
N ALA A 209 9.53 22.75 -16.49
CA ALA A 209 10.89 23.04 -16.96
C ALA A 209 11.12 24.55 -17.15
N SER A 210 10.12 25.33 -17.61
CA SER A 210 10.27 26.79 -17.85
C SER A 210 10.50 27.61 -16.59
N TRP A 211 10.20 27.08 -15.40
CA TRP A 211 10.45 27.75 -14.11
C TRP A 211 11.93 27.65 -13.66
N LEU A 212 12.72 26.85 -14.37
CA LEU A 212 14.11 26.54 -14.00
C LEU A 212 15.10 27.22 -14.95
N PRO A 213 16.32 27.53 -14.50
CA PRO A 213 17.42 27.99 -15.37
C PRO A 213 17.68 26.98 -16.49
N ALA A 214 18.19 27.47 -17.65
CA ALA A 214 18.37 26.68 -18.87
C ALA A 214 19.16 25.36 -18.67
N ASP A 215 20.18 25.39 -17.82
CA ASP A 215 21.01 24.20 -17.52
C ASP A 215 20.20 23.15 -16.75
N SER A 216 19.39 23.57 -15.79
CA SER A 216 18.51 22.70 -15.00
C SER A 216 17.37 22.11 -15.81
N GLN A 217 16.87 22.82 -16.84
CA GLN A 217 15.82 22.31 -17.73
C GLN A 217 16.23 21.02 -18.43
N ARG A 218 17.49 20.92 -18.86
CA ARG A 218 18.03 19.70 -19.50
C ARG A 218 18.00 18.51 -18.55
N VAL A 219 18.42 18.73 -17.30
CA VAL A 219 18.44 17.70 -16.27
C VAL A 219 17.03 17.23 -15.96
N VAL A 220 16.09 18.15 -15.70
CA VAL A 220 14.69 17.83 -15.40
C VAL A 220 14.03 17.07 -16.54
N ASN A 221 14.23 17.52 -17.79
CA ASN A 221 13.70 16.83 -18.96
C ASN A 221 14.25 15.40 -19.10
N LYS A 222 15.54 15.20 -18.81
CA LYS A 222 16.17 13.87 -18.85
C LYS A 222 15.64 12.96 -17.74
N VAL A 223 15.53 13.48 -16.50
CA VAL A 223 14.97 12.75 -15.36
C VAL A 223 13.53 12.34 -15.63
N TRP A 224 12.72 13.27 -16.16
CA TRP A 224 11.33 13.00 -16.52
C TRP A 224 11.22 11.89 -17.58
N GLN A 225 12.05 11.95 -18.61
CA GLN A 225 12.06 10.93 -19.66
C GLN A 225 12.47 9.55 -19.09
N ILE A 226 13.52 9.51 -18.26
CA ILE A 226 13.96 8.28 -17.60
C ILE A 226 12.83 7.73 -16.69
N ALA A 227 12.15 8.59 -15.93
CA ALA A 227 11.05 8.17 -15.08
C ALA A 227 9.93 7.51 -15.90
N ILE A 228 9.49 8.11 -17.00
CA ILE A 228 8.48 7.53 -17.89
C ILE A 228 8.96 6.20 -18.48
N GLU A 229 10.18 6.15 -19.01
CA GLU A 229 10.72 4.94 -19.64
C GLU A 229 10.86 3.79 -18.64
N LYS A 230 11.42 4.06 -17.46
CA LYS A 230 11.63 3.03 -16.44
C LYS A 230 10.32 2.56 -15.82
N THR A 231 9.40 3.48 -15.47
CA THR A 231 8.10 3.12 -14.91
C THR A 231 7.24 2.39 -15.94
N GLY A 232 7.19 2.91 -17.19
CA GLY A 232 6.45 2.25 -18.27
C GLY A 232 7.00 0.86 -18.58
N GLY A 233 8.33 0.71 -18.67
CA GLY A 233 8.99 -0.58 -18.85
C GLY A 233 8.70 -1.55 -17.71
N TYR A 234 8.72 -1.08 -16.46
CA TYR A 234 8.36 -1.88 -15.29
C TYR A 234 6.92 -2.41 -15.38
N VAL A 235 5.95 -1.54 -15.69
CA VAL A 235 4.54 -1.94 -15.80
C VAL A 235 4.35 -2.99 -16.91
N VAL A 236 4.95 -2.78 -18.09
CA VAL A 236 4.88 -3.75 -19.21
C VAL A 236 5.51 -5.09 -18.80
N SER A 237 6.66 -5.07 -18.13
CA SER A 237 7.33 -6.29 -17.66
C SER A 237 6.47 -7.03 -16.62
N ARG A 238 5.83 -6.29 -15.68
CA ARG A 238 4.91 -6.89 -14.70
C ARG A 238 3.68 -7.51 -15.34
N LEU A 239 3.12 -6.86 -16.36
CA LEU A 239 2.00 -7.43 -17.14
C LEU A 239 2.42 -8.71 -17.89
N ALA A 240 3.59 -8.71 -18.51
CA ALA A 240 4.12 -9.91 -19.16
C ALA A 240 4.33 -11.07 -18.18
N LEU A 241 4.91 -10.79 -17.01
CA LEU A 241 5.06 -11.76 -15.95
C LEU A 241 3.70 -12.23 -15.38
N ALA A 242 2.71 -11.33 -15.26
CA ALA A 242 1.36 -11.70 -14.83
C ALA A 242 0.71 -12.69 -15.82
N VAL A 243 0.85 -12.45 -17.12
CA VAL A 243 0.35 -13.36 -18.16
C VAL A 243 1.08 -14.71 -18.07
N LEU A 244 2.39 -14.70 -17.93
CA LEU A 244 3.19 -15.92 -17.80
C LEU A 244 2.78 -16.73 -16.57
N SER A 245 2.69 -16.07 -15.42
CA SER A 245 2.25 -16.66 -14.15
C SER A 245 0.82 -17.22 -14.26
N ALA A 246 -0.09 -16.44 -14.82
CA ALA A 246 -1.47 -16.89 -15.07
C ALA A 246 -1.51 -18.16 -15.93
N THR A 247 -0.71 -18.20 -17.00
CA THR A 247 -0.66 -19.35 -17.91
C THR A 247 -0.13 -20.60 -17.19
N PHE A 248 0.98 -20.49 -16.47
CA PHE A 248 1.55 -21.63 -15.73
C PHE A 248 0.61 -22.13 -14.64
N THR A 249 0.03 -21.22 -13.86
CA THR A 249 -0.91 -21.59 -12.80
C THR A 249 -2.19 -22.19 -13.37
N SER A 250 -2.75 -21.62 -14.44
CA SER A 250 -3.92 -22.19 -15.11
C SER A 250 -3.66 -23.57 -15.66
N ALA A 251 -2.50 -23.80 -16.30
CA ALA A 251 -2.12 -25.10 -16.83
C ALA A 251 -1.96 -26.13 -15.68
N PHE A 252 -1.32 -25.77 -14.59
CA PHE A 252 -1.20 -26.64 -13.42
C PHE A 252 -2.56 -27.00 -12.82
N LEU A 253 -3.43 -26.02 -12.60
CA LEU A 253 -4.76 -26.25 -12.03
C LEU A 253 -5.66 -27.08 -12.97
N LEU A 254 -5.50 -26.91 -14.29
CA LEU A 254 -6.18 -27.74 -15.30
C LEU A 254 -5.74 -29.20 -15.24
N ILE A 255 -4.43 -29.47 -15.07
CA ILE A 255 -3.87 -30.83 -14.99
C ILE A 255 -4.40 -31.59 -13.76
N ILE A 256 -4.58 -30.90 -12.63
CA ILE A 256 -5.12 -31.50 -11.41
C ILE A 256 -6.64 -31.39 -11.28
N ASP A 257 -7.33 -30.96 -12.33
CA ASP A 257 -8.79 -30.86 -12.46
C ASP A 257 -9.46 -29.99 -11.39
N VAL A 258 -8.79 -28.90 -10.96
CA VAL A 258 -9.36 -27.94 -10.01
C VAL A 258 -10.43 -27.08 -10.72
N PRO A 259 -11.64 -26.93 -10.15
CA PRO A 259 -12.67 -26.05 -10.70
C PRO A 259 -12.19 -24.61 -10.86
N TYR A 260 -12.71 -23.91 -11.87
CA TYR A 260 -12.35 -22.51 -12.15
C TYR A 260 -10.85 -22.29 -12.42
N TRP A 261 -10.14 -23.30 -12.94
CA TRP A 261 -8.69 -23.26 -13.20
C TRP A 261 -8.24 -21.99 -13.94
N LEU A 262 -8.99 -21.53 -14.95
CA LEU A 262 -8.63 -20.35 -15.73
C LEU A 262 -8.77 -19.04 -14.94
N PRO A 263 -9.94 -18.72 -14.34
CA PRO A 263 -10.06 -17.56 -13.45
C PRO A 263 -9.04 -17.58 -12.31
N LEU A 264 -8.84 -18.72 -11.64
CA LEU A 264 -7.89 -18.85 -10.53
C LEU A 264 -6.46 -18.60 -10.96
N GLY A 265 -6.06 -19.07 -12.14
CA GLY A 265 -4.75 -18.77 -12.72
C GLY A 265 -4.58 -17.29 -13.05
N ILE A 266 -5.61 -16.63 -13.61
CA ILE A 266 -5.59 -15.19 -13.86
C ILE A 266 -5.47 -14.41 -12.53
N TRP A 267 -6.24 -14.79 -11.51
CA TRP A 267 -6.12 -14.22 -10.17
C TRP A 267 -4.69 -14.30 -9.63
N THR A 268 -4.12 -15.51 -9.62
CA THR A 268 -2.76 -15.74 -9.14
C THR A 268 -1.75 -14.91 -9.94
N GLY A 269 -1.87 -14.90 -11.26
CA GLY A 269 -0.99 -14.13 -12.14
C GLY A 269 -1.03 -12.64 -11.86
N VAL A 270 -2.21 -12.06 -11.69
CA VAL A 270 -2.35 -10.63 -11.39
C VAL A 270 -1.88 -10.33 -9.96
N VAL A 271 -2.41 -11.02 -8.97
CA VAL A 271 -2.12 -10.72 -7.55
C VAL A 271 -0.64 -10.91 -7.23
N SER A 272 -0.01 -11.99 -7.73
CA SER A 272 1.41 -12.26 -7.47
C SER A 272 2.35 -11.18 -8.03
N GLN A 273 1.99 -10.50 -9.10
CA GLN A 273 2.86 -9.52 -9.74
C GLN A 273 2.68 -8.09 -9.22
N PHE A 274 1.50 -7.76 -8.72
CA PHE A 274 1.19 -6.40 -8.26
C PHE A 274 1.33 -6.20 -6.75
N ILE A 275 1.29 -7.27 -5.96
CA ILE A 275 1.51 -7.18 -4.50
C ILE A 275 2.92 -7.68 -4.18
N PRO A 276 3.85 -6.80 -3.77
CA PRO A 276 5.21 -7.21 -3.44
C PRO A 276 5.25 -8.17 -2.24
N THR A 277 6.13 -9.16 -2.28
CA THR A 277 6.43 -10.16 -1.24
C THR A 277 5.28 -11.08 -0.85
N LEU A 278 4.08 -10.57 -0.61
CA LEU A 278 2.92 -11.36 -0.21
C LEU A 278 2.06 -11.82 -1.40
N GLY A 279 2.32 -11.29 -2.59
CA GLY A 279 1.48 -11.53 -3.77
C GLY A 279 1.34 -12.99 -4.15
N THR A 280 2.40 -13.78 -4.08
CA THR A 280 2.36 -15.21 -4.40
C THR A 280 1.45 -15.97 -3.42
N TYR A 281 1.56 -15.70 -2.12
CA TYR A 281 0.72 -16.35 -1.10
C TYR A 281 -0.73 -15.92 -1.19
N LEU A 282 -1.00 -14.61 -1.35
CA LEU A 282 -2.35 -14.09 -1.54
C LEU A 282 -2.96 -14.56 -2.87
N GLY A 283 -2.14 -14.60 -3.93
CA GLY A 283 -2.55 -15.12 -5.23
C GLY A 283 -2.85 -16.62 -5.18
N GLY A 284 -2.09 -17.39 -4.39
CA GLY A 284 -2.29 -18.82 -4.20
C GLY A 284 -3.42 -19.20 -3.25
N ALA A 285 -3.90 -18.24 -2.43
CA ALA A 285 -4.94 -18.53 -1.44
C ALA A 285 -6.26 -19.00 -2.07
N LEU A 286 -6.75 -18.32 -3.11
CA LEU A 286 -7.96 -18.72 -3.83
C LEU A 286 -7.85 -20.09 -4.52
N PRO A 287 -6.78 -20.39 -5.29
CA PRO A 287 -6.57 -21.73 -5.81
C PRO A 287 -6.48 -22.79 -4.71
N ALA A 288 -5.82 -22.50 -3.59
CA ALA A 288 -5.74 -23.44 -2.47
C ALA A 288 -7.13 -23.71 -1.85
N LEU A 289 -7.94 -22.67 -1.63
CA LEU A 289 -9.33 -22.82 -1.18
C LEU A 289 -10.14 -23.70 -2.15
N SER A 290 -10.03 -23.45 -3.45
CA SER A 290 -10.71 -24.25 -4.48
C SER A 290 -10.21 -25.71 -4.51
N GLY A 291 -8.92 -25.93 -4.37
CA GLY A 291 -8.35 -27.27 -4.29
C GLY A 291 -8.86 -28.03 -3.06
N PHE A 292 -8.85 -27.43 -1.88
CA PHE A 292 -9.38 -28.05 -0.66
C PHE A 292 -10.90 -28.25 -0.68
N SER A 293 -11.66 -27.44 -1.41
CA SER A 293 -13.10 -27.65 -1.59
C SER A 293 -13.40 -28.84 -2.52
N SER A 294 -12.50 -29.17 -3.42
CA SER A 294 -12.63 -30.31 -4.34
C SER A 294 -12.13 -31.61 -3.69
N SER A 295 -10.89 -31.58 -3.20
CA SER A 295 -10.22 -32.72 -2.56
C SER A 295 -9.10 -32.27 -1.64
N THR A 296 -8.90 -32.98 -0.53
CA THR A 296 -7.75 -32.73 0.36
C THR A 296 -6.42 -32.81 -0.38
N TRP A 297 -6.28 -33.76 -1.31
CA TRP A 297 -5.04 -33.94 -2.09
C TRP A 297 -4.80 -32.81 -3.08
N ASP A 298 -5.84 -32.33 -3.76
CA ASP A 298 -5.74 -31.20 -4.70
C ASP A 298 -5.34 -29.94 -3.95
N GLY A 299 -5.91 -29.68 -2.78
CA GLY A 299 -5.50 -28.58 -1.91
C GLY A 299 -4.04 -28.64 -1.50
N ILE A 300 -3.54 -29.82 -1.09
CA ILE A 300 -2.13 -30.04 -0.73
C ILE A 300 -1.21 -29.81 -1.94
N LEU A 301 -1.59 -30.31 -3.13
CA LEU A 301 -0.83 -30.11 -4.35
C LEU A 301 -0.75 -28.62 -4.75
N VAL A 302 -1.85 -27.90 -4.62
CA VAL A 302 -1.88 -26.43 -4.90
C VAL A 302 -0.99 -25.69 -3.90
N VAL A 303 -1.07 -25.99 -2.60
CA VAL A 303 -0.20 -25.37 -1.59
C VAL A 303 1.27 -25.70 -1.88
N ALA A 304 1.60 -26.93 -2.19
CA ALA A 304 2.96 -27.32 -2.56
C ALA A 304 3.46 -26.57 -3.81
N PHE A 305 2.60 -26.42 -4.83
CA PHE A 305 2.91 -25.65 -6.03
C PHE A 305 3.19 -24.17 -5.67
N VAL A 306 2.36 -23.54 -4.86
CA VAL A 306 2.52 -22.12 -4.44
C VAL A 306 3.81 -21.90 -3.64
N ILE A 307 4.23 -22.89 -2.82
CA ILE A 307 5.47 -22.81 -2.05
C ILE A 307 6.70 -22.94 -2.95
N VAL A 308 6.63 -23.79 -3.95
CA VAL A 308 7.76 -24.06 -4.88
C VAL A 308 7.87 -22.95 -5.93
N TYR A 309 6.74 -22.41 -6.36
CA TYR A 309 6.65 -21.34 -7.36
C TYR A 309 7.11 -19.99 -6.82
#